data_ec321e9ed4dc932bfa403e5b9b5fb51c
#
_entry.id   ec321e9ed4dc932bfa403e5b9b5fb51c
#
_cell.length_a   1.000
_cell.length_b   1.000
_cell.length_c   1.000
_cell.angle_alpha   90.00
_cell.angle_beta   90.00
_cell.angle_gamma   90.00
#
_symmetry.space_group_name_H-M   'P 1'
#
loop_
_entity.id
_entity.type
_entity.pdbx_description
1 polymer ?
#
loop_
_entity_poly.entity_id
_entity_poly.type
_entity_poly.pdbx_seq_one_letter_code
_entity_poly.pdbx_strand_id
1 'polypeptide(L)'
;MKWKAKVKHHVAQLLILTAAGSGAAIAAAPSNSQQVFFVGNNWDGTVTVIRSSGDFGKIGVINMIPDRKERLLEIHLNPVKLIAYTYIQSTAGEGHDQLVDDMYSTPDGKSVVASRPSFADVVSINIATGKINWRTPVEGFRADHMAVSPNGQQVAVSASSGNVVQVLDINSGKELGRFATGDKPHENIYFDGGSKILNSAIGNVETSMDASWQDFTKGKRYLTIADAGNSNVLKKIDFRPALDAVGRKDLSNAVRPIVFSKDESKIYAQVSFFNGLVEYDLNQDKVTRIGQLPGSSTIPSDRSKWVNDSRHHGLSISSDGEKLCVAGTMDDYATIVDQKTLKAGKLIAAGKPYWATRSPDGKSCIISESANDAVTVIDFETGDKVLSVPVGNHPQRVRIGYAPAGWPAQ
;
A
#
# COMPACT_ATOMS: atom_id res chain seq x y z
N MET A 1 6.27 -84.72 0.87
CA MET A 1 6.11 -83.56 -0.02
C MET A 1 5.66 -82.41 0.82
N LYS A 2 6.55 -81.44 1.14
CA LYS A 2 6.28 -80.25 1.94
C LYS A 2 6.22 -79.03 1.06
N TRP A 3 5.07 -78.42 0.96
CA TRP A 3 4.89 -77.19 0.20
C TRP A 3 5.06 -75.99 1.18
N LYS A 4 6.06 -75.13 0.91
CA LYS A 4 6.29 -73.88 1.66
C LYS A 4 5.58 -72.77 0.91
N ALA A 5 4.59 -72.14 1.59
CA ALA A 5 3.95 -70.89 1.14
C ALA A 5 4.87 -69.72 1.46
N LYS A 6 5.21 -68.90 0.44
CA LYS A 6 5.89 -67.62 0.60
C LYS A 6 4.85 -66.52 0.84
N VAL A 7 4.85 -65.93 2.02
CA VAL A 7 4.10 -64.74 2.32
C VAL A 7 4.88 -63.52 1.80
N LYS A 8 4.33 -62.78 0.84
CA LYS A 8 4.84 -61.50 0.39
C LYS A 8 4.27 -60.40 1.29
N HIS A 9 5.13 -59.73 2.03
CA HIS A 9 4.78 -58.52 2.76
C HIS A 9 4.75 -57.35 1.77
N HIS A 10 3.58 -56.73 1.55
CA HIS A 10 3.45 -55.45 0.90
C HIS A 10 3.56 -54.39 2.00
N VAL A 11 4.66 -53.65 1.97
CA VAL A 11 4.81 -52.42 2.77
C VAL A 11 4.09 -51.29 1.99
N ALA A 12 2.94 -50.91 2.48
CA ALA A 12 2.28 -49.71 1.99
C ALA A 12 3.05 -48.47 2.51
N GLN A 13 3.77 -47.81 1.62
CA GLN A 13 4.31 -46.49 1.92
C GLN A 13 3.16 -45.48 1.96
N LEU A 14 2.85 -45.00 3.16
CA LEU A 14 1.95 -43.89 3.39
C LEU A 14 2.68 -42.59 2.98
N LEU A 15 2.33 -42.03 1.81
CA LEU A 15 2.74 -40.69 1.41
C LEU A 15 1.97 -39.70 2.29
N ILE A 16 2.66 -39.14 3.28
CA ILE A 16 2.18 -37.96 4.00
C ILE A 16 2.42 -36.76 3.07
N LEU A 17 1.38 -36.31 2.38
CA LEU A 17 1.35 -35.00 1.77
C LEU A 17 1.33 -33.95 2.90
N THR A 18 2.47 -33.41 3.22
CA THR A 18 2.55 -32.16 3.96
C THR A 18 2.06 -31.05 3.03
N ALA A 19 0.87 -30.53 3.29
CA ALA A 19 0.40 -29.30 2.68
C ALA A 19 1.36 -28.17 3.12
N ALA A 20 2.31 -27.84 2.24
CA ALA A 20 3.11 -26.64 2.40
C ALA A 20 2.17 -25.45 2.22
N GLY A 21 1.82 -24.80 3.31
CA GLY A 21 1.16 -23.50 3.27
C GLY A 21 2.03 -22.54 2.46
N SER A 22 1.46 -21.97 1.40
CA SER A 22 2.08 -20.97 0.54
C SER A 22 2.25 -19.64 1.30
N GLY A 23 3.15 -19.59 2.27
CA GLY A 23 3.72 -18.34 2.73
C GLY A 23 4.66 -17.86 1.63
N ALA A 24 4.39 -16.73 1.02
CA ALA A 24 5.32 -16.09 0.10
C ALA A 24 6.70 -16.02 0.80
N ALA A 25 7.67 -16.77 0.28
CA ALA A 25 9.02 -16.75 0.82
C ALA A 25 9.57 -15.33 0.59
N ILE A 26 9.72 -14.57 1.66
CA ILE A 26 10.49 -13.31 1.63
C ILE A 26 11.87 -13.71 1.14
N ALA A 27 12.30 -13.13 0.03
CA ALA A 27 13.63 -13.40 -0.50
C ALA A 27 14.66 -13.22 0.62
N ALA A 28 15.64 -14.14 0.71
CA ALA A 28 16.68 -14.06 1.73
C ALA A 28 17.36 -12.67 1.67
N ALA A 29 17.67 -12.10 2.84
CA ALA A 29 18.32 -10.80 2.92
C ALA A 29 19.58 -10.81 2.05
N PRO A 30 19.80 -9.78 1.20
CA PRO A 30 20.99 -9.69 0.38
C PRO A 30 22.24 -9.66 1.27
N SER A 31 23.31 -10.32 0.85
CA SER A 31 24.59 -10.23 1.52
C SER A 31 25.06 -8.77 1.57
N ASN A 32 25.55 -8.30 2.71
CA ASN A 32 25.95 -6.91 2.96
C ASN A 32 24.82 -5.89 2.93
N SER A 33 23.62 -6.28 3.34
CA SER A 33 22.49 -5.37 3.54
C SER A 33 21.97 -5.41 4.97
N GLN A 34 21.26 -4.35 5.36
CA GLN A 34 20.47 -4.27 6.59
C GLN A 34 19.01 -4.08 6.23
N GLN A 35 18.13 -4.77 6.97
CA GLN A 35 16.70 -4.58 6.82
C GLN A 35 16.25 -3.29 7.52
N VAL A 36 15.46 -2.48 6.83
CA VAL A 36 15.07 -1.14 7.26
C VAL A 36 13.61 -0.87 6.92
N PHE A 37 13.06 0.20 7.51
CA PHE A 37 11.88 0.87 6.97
C PHE A 37 12.32 2.09 6.16
N PHE A 38 11.68 2.26 5.03
CA PHE A 38 11.68 3.48 4.23
C PHE A 38 10.40 4.24 4.52
N VAL A 39 10.52 5.51 4.87
CA VAL A 39 9.41 6.42 5.17
C VAL A 39 9.40 7.52 4.11
N GLY A 40 8.39 7.56 3.27
CA GLY A 40 8.24 8.56 2.22
C GLY A 40 7.74 9.88 2.78
N ASN A 41 8.58 10.90 2.77
CA ASN A 41 8.25 12.27 3.19
C ASN A 41 7.71 13.01 1.97
N ASN A 42 6.40 13.02 1.81
CA ASN A 42 5.73 13.34 0.56
C ASN A 42 6.03 14.78 0.09
N TRP A 43 5.99 15.76 1.00
CA TRP A 43 6.19 17.16 0.64
C TRP A 43 7.67 17.55 0.51
N ASP A 44 8.58 16.85 1.19
CA ASP A 44 10.02 17.10 1.09
C ASP A 44 10.66 16.51 -0.17
N GLY A 45 10.06 15.47 -0.73
CA GLY A 45 10.71 14.68 -1.78
C GLY A 45 11.88 13.86 -1.29
N THR A 46 11.83 13.43 -0.02
CA THR A 46 12.86 12.62 0.61
C THR A 46 12.30 11.30 1.15
N VAL A 47 13.19 10.36 1.43
CA VAL A 47 12.86 9.11 2.14
C VAL A 47 13.73 9.04 3.40
N THR A 48 13.08 9.04 4.56
CA THR A 48 13.77 8.75 5.81
C THR A 48 13.94 7.24 5.97
N VAL A 49 15.14 6.81 6.33
CA VAL A 49 15.45 5.39 6.59
C VAL A 49 15.60 5.20 8.10
N ILE A 50 14.85 4.26 8.66
CA ILE A 50 14.89 3.92 10.08
C ILE A 50 15.14 2.41 10.25
N ARG A 51 15.69 2.01 11.41
CA ARG A 51 15.89 0.59 11.73
C ARG A 51 14.53 -0.13 11.75
N SER A 52 14.52 -1.37 11.28
CA SER A 52 13.29 -2.18 11.25
C SER A 52 12.97 -2.90 12.57
N SER A 53 13.85 -2.77 13.56
CA SER A 53 13.70 -3.39 14.88
C SER A 53 14.53 -2.64 15.93
N GLY A 54 14.40 -3.03 17.18
CA GLY A 54 15.13 -2.47 18.31
C GLY A 54 14.60 -1.07 18.68
N ASP A 55 15.44 -0.07 18.55
CA ASP A 55 15.13 1.33 18.87
C ASP A 55 14.39 2.07 17.75
N PHE A 56 14.22 1.46 16.58
CA PHE A 56 13.66 2.08 15.37
C PHE A 56 14.31 3.42 15.00
N GLY A 57 15.56 3.60 15.41
CA GLY A 57 16.28 4.86 15.24
C GLY A 57 16.51 5.23 13.76
N LYS A 58 16.51 6.54 13.48
CA LYS A 58 16.82 7.08 12.16
C LYS A 58 18.25 6.73 11.75
N ILE A 59 18.44 6.20 10.55
CA ILE A 59 19.71 5.83 9.96
C ILE A 59 20.20 6.96 9.04
N GLY A 60 19.32 7.43 8.14
CA GLY A 60 19.69 8.45 7.16
C GLY A 60 18.49 8.96 6.38
N VAL A 61 18.76 9.81 5.39
CA VAL A 61 17.75 10.37 4.48
C VAL A 61 18.27 10.28 3.05
N ILE A 62 17.38 9.88 2.14
CA ILE A 62 17.65 9.77 0.70
C ILE A 62 16.86 10.88 0.00
N ASN A 63 17.55 11.67 -0.85
CA ASN A 63 16.89 12.65 -1.72
C ASN A 63 16.33 11.93 -2.94
N MET A 64 14.99 11.97 -3.14
CA MET A 64 14.30 11.34 -4.26
C MET A 64 14.06 12.29 -5.43
N ILE A 65 14.48 13.55 -5.31
CA ILE A 65 14.26 14.61 -6.30
C ILE A 65 15.58 15.34 -6.68
N PRO A 66 16.70 14.61 -6.94
CA PRO A 66 17.94 15.27 -7.31
C PRO A 66 17.83 16.03 -8.65
N ASP A 67 16.86 15.66 -9.49
CA ASP A 67 16.52 16.27 -10.78
C ASP A 67 15.36 17.29 -10.70
N ARG A 68 15.06 17.84 -9.52
CA ARG A 68 13.89 18.73 -9.31
C ARG A 68 13.87 19.92 -10.28
N LYS A 69 15.03 20.54 -10.51
CA LYS A 69 15.12 21.71 -11.40
C LYS A 69 14.71 21.38 -12.84
N GLU A 70 15.20 20.25 -13.32
CA GLU A 70 14.91 19.74 -14.68
C GLU A 70 13.43 19.37 -14.82
N ARG A 71 12.85 18.73 -13.80
CA ARG A 71 11.42 18.36 -13.80
C ARG A 71 10.53 19.59 -13.79
N LEU A 72 10.83 20.55 -12.93
CA LEU A 72 10.07 21.81 -12.90
C LEU A 72 10.18 22.59 -14.22
N LEU A 73 11.37 22.65 -14.83
CA LEU A 73 11.53 23.27 -16.13
C LEU A 73 10.68 22.57 -17.21
N GLU A 74 10.71 21.23 -17.26
CA GLU A 74 9.88 20.43 -18.18
C GLU A 74 8.37 20.70 -18.00
N ILE A 75 7.92 20.82 -16.74
CA ILE A 75 6.53 21.11 -16.40
C ILE A 75 6.15 22.53 -16.85
N HIS A 76 6.96 23.53 -16.51
CA HIS A 76 6.64 24.93 -16.82
C HIS A 76 6.71 25.25 -18.32
N LEU A 77 7.50 24.52 -19.08
CA LEU A 77 7.55 24.67 -20.54
C LEU A 77 6.41 23.96 -21.28
N ASN A 78 5.58 23.16 -20.56
CA ASN A 78 4.45 22.45 -21.15
C ASN A 78 3.15 22.85 -20.46
N PRO A 79 2.26 23.65 -21.12
CA PRO A 79 1.02 24.15 -20.48
C PRO A 79 0.12 23.03 -19.93
N VAL A 80 0.05 21.89 -20.61
CA VAL A 80 -0.80 20.77 -20.16
C VAL A 80 -0.24 20.13 -18.89
N LYS A 81 1.09 19.93 -18.83
CA LYS A 81 1.76 19.44 -17.62
C LYS A 81 1.62 20.43 -16.46
N LEU A 82 1.73 21.73 -16.73
CA LEU A 82 1.59 22.77 -15.71
C LEU A 82 0.19 22.80 -15.11
N ILE A 83 -0.86 22.67 -15.93
CA ILE A 83 -2.24 22.57 -15.45
C ILE A 83 -2.40 21.32 -14.57
N ALA A 84 -1.92 20.17 -15.02
CA ALA A 84 -2.00 18.93 -14.24
C ALA A 84 -1.23 19.01 -12.92
N TYR A 85 -0.04 19.58 -12.94
CA TYR A 85 0.79 19.82 -11.76
C TYR A 85 0.08 20.70 -10.74
N THR A 86 -0.46 21.85 -11.17
CA THR A 86 -1.21 22.77 -10.28
C THR A 86 -2.48 22.11 -9.75
N TYR A 87 -3.17 21.31 -10.57
CA TYR A 87 -4.34 20.56 -10.12
C TYR A 87 -3.98 19.54 -9.02
N ILE A 88 -2.88 18.79 -9.19
CA ILE A 88 -2.40 17.83 -8.17
C ILE A 88 -2.07 18.58 -6.87
N GLN A 89 -1.35 19.71 -6.95
CA GLN A 89 -1.06 20.53 -5.77
C GLN A 89 -2.34 20.96 -5.03
N SER A 90 -3.33 21.46 -5.76
CA SER A 90 -4.56 22.02 -5.16
C SER A 90 -5.53 20.97 -4.64
N THR A 91 -5.39 19.70 -5.08
CA THR A 91 -6.28 18.59 -4.68
C THR A 91 -5.56 17.60 -3.79
N ALA A 92 -4.94 16.57 -4.39
CA ALA A 92 -4.29 15.48 -3.66
C ALA A 92 -3.08 15.95 -2.83
N GLY A 93 -2.44 17.04 -3.20
CA GLY A 93 -1.28 17.61 -2.51
C GLY A 93 -1.59 18.52 -1.32
N GLU A 94 -2.86 18.80 -1.05
CA GLU A 94 -3.27 19.70 0.05
C GLU A 94 -2.59 21.08 0.02
N GLY A 95 -2.31 21.61 -1.18
CA GLY A 95 -1.59 22.84 -1.41
C GLY A 95 -0.08 22.69 -1.62
N HIS A 96 0.44 21.48 -1.55
CA HIS A 96 1.87 21.16 -1.67
C HIS A 96 2.17 20.24 -2.84
N ASP A 97 3.45 20.16 -3.23
CA ASP A 97 3.93 19.14 -4.18
C ASP A 97 3.83 17.76 -3.54
N GLN A 98 3.39 16.77 -4.32
CA GLN A 98 3.50 15.37 -3.97
C GLN A 98 4.75 14.79 -4.64
N LEU A 99 5.83 14.62 -3.88
CA LEU A 99 7.16 14.31 -4.42
C LEU A 99 7.62 12.87 -4.15
N VAL A 100 7.08 12.23 -3.10
CA VAL A 100 7.28 10.80 -2.81
C VAL A 100 5.97 10.24 -2.26
N ASP A 101 5.29 9.40 -3.03
CA ASP A 101 4.08 8.75 -2.54
C ASP A 101 4.38 7.34 -2.03
N ASP A 102 4.92 6.47 -2.85
CA ASP A 102 5.26 5.09 -2.49
C ASP A 102 6.69 4.75 -2.88
N MET A 103 7.32 3.78 -2.16
CA MET A 103 8.70 3.41 -2.43
C MET A 103 9.03 1.97 -2.03
N TYR A 104 9.96 1.35 -2.75
CA TYR A 104 10.48 0.01 -2.48
C TYR A 104 11.97 -0.07 -2.77
N SER A 105 12.73 -0.88 -2.02
CA SER A 105 14.12 -1.16 -2.37
C SER A 105 14.21 -2.18 -3.50
N THR A 106 15.29 -2.11 -4.29
CA THR A 106 15.67 -3.21 -5.17
C THR A 106 16.04 -4.46 -4.35
N PRO A 107 15.95 -5.69 -4.93
CA PRO A 107 16.26 -6.94 -4.22
C PRO A 107 17.67 -6.97 -3.62
N ASP A 108 18.63 -6.30 -4.25
CA ASP A 108 20.02 -6.22 -3.77
C ASP A 108 20.24 -5.15 -2.69
N GLY A 109 19.20 -4.39 -2.34
CA GLY A 109 19.27 -3.33 -1.33
C GLY A 109 20.10 -2.12 -1.71
N LYS A 110 20.51 -1.96 -2.98
CA LYS A 110 21.37 -0.85 -3.41
C LYS A 110 20.61 0.39 -3.85
N SER A 111 19.33 0.25 -4.16
CA SER A 111 18.52 1.36 -4.69
C SER A 111 17.13 1.40 -4.09
N VAL A 112 16.55 2.59 -4.07
CA VAL A 112 15.13 2.83 -3.77
C VAL A 112 14.43 3.30 -5.04
N VAL A 113 13.29 2.67 -5.32
CA VAL A 113 12.38 3.02 -6.42
C VAL A 113 11.18 3.71 -5.80
N ALA A 114 10.83 4.91 -6.26
CA ALA A 114 9.70 5.67 -5.74
C ALA A 114 8.82 6.26 -6.83
N SER A 115 7.52 6.31 -6.58
CA SER A 115 6.58 7.10 -7.39
C SER A 115 6.60 8.55 -6.94
N ARG A 116 6.62 9.47 -7.95
CA ARG A 116 6.61 10.92 -7.73
C ARG A 116 5.37 11.51 -8.41
N PRO A 117 4.25 11.66 -7.68
CA PRO A 117 2.97 12.05 -8.28
C PRO A 117 3.01 13.36 -9.05
N SER A 118 3.61 14.41 -8.48
CA SER A 118 3.69 15.73 -9.12
C SER A 118 4.60 15.77 -10.34
N PHE A 119 5.53 14.81 -10.49
CA PHE A 119 6.40 14.69 -11.66
C PHE A 119 5.89 13.65 -12.67
N ALA A 120 4.82 12.93 -12.35
CA ALA A 120 4.21 11.92 -13.21
C ALA A 120 5.22 10.83 -13.63
N ASP A 121 6.04 10.35 -12.69
CA ASP A 121 7.07 9.35 -12.99
C ASP A 121 7.36 8.42 -11.81
N VAL A 122 8.14 7.39 -12.12
CA VAL A 122 8.81 6.51 -11.17
C VAL A 122 10.31 6.70 -11.35
N VAL A 123 11.04 6.81 -10.25
CA VAL A 123 12.49 7.02 -10.25
C VAL A 123 13.20 5.96 -9.39
N SER A 124 14.36 5.51 -9.83
CA SER A 124 15.27 4.69 -9.04
C SER A 124 16.49 5.50 -8.63
N ILE A 125 16.75 5.56 -7.33
CA ILE A 125 17.90 6.27 -6.75
C ILE A 125 18.85 5.26 -6.12
N ASN A 126 20.13 5.32 -6.46
CA ASN A 126 21.18 4.57 -5.78
C ASN A 126 21.38 5.12 -4.37
N ILE A 127 21.21 4.28 -3.36
CA ILE A 127 21.22 4.68 -1.94
C ILE A 127 22.58 5.25 -1.52
N ALA A 128 23.67 4.64 -1.98
CA ALA A 128 25.01 5.05 -1.58
C ALA A 128 25.46 6.36 -2.22
N THR A 129 25.05 6.62 -3.48
CA THR A 129 25.56 7.77 -4.26
C THR A 129 24.54 8.89 -4.42
N GLY A 130 23.26 8.65 -4.14
CA GLY A 130 22.16 9.60 -4.40
C GLY A 130 21.88 9.87 -5.87
N LYS A 131 22.47 9.09 -6.80
CA LYS A 131 22.30 9.27 -8.23
C LYS A 131 21.08 8.51 -8.75
N ILE A 132 20.44 9.09 -9.78
CA ILE A 132 19.38 8.42 -10.52
C ILE A 132 19.98 7.28 -11.34
N ASN A 133 19.46 6.06 -11.18
CA ASN A 133 19.77 4.94 -12.06
C ASN A 133 18.90 4.97 -13.33
N TRP A 134 17.61 5.18 -13.12
CA TRP A 134 16.63 5.30 -14.20
C TRP A 134 15.43 6.13 -13.75
N ARG A 135 14.69 6.61 -14.72
CA ARG A 135 13.42 7.31 -14.55
C ARG A 135 12.46 6.89 -15.66
N THR A 136 11.24 6.52 -15.28
CA THR A 136 10.19 6.11 -16.24
C THR A 136 8.96 6.98 -16.04
N PRO A 137 8.54 7.77 -17.04
CA PRO A 137 7.27 8.47 -16.99
C PRO A 137 6.10 7.49 -16.94
N VAL A 138 5.07 7.84 -16.17
CA VAL A 138 3.81 7.08 -16.20
C VAL A 138 2.86 7.64 -17.26
N GLU A 139 1.89 6.84 -17.65
CA GLU A 139 0.82 7.29 -18.53
C GLU A 139 -0.05 8.34 -17.84
N GLY A 140 -0.33 9.44 -18.55
CA GLY A 140 -1.03 10.58 -17.99
C GLY A 140 -0.12 11.49 -17.17
N PHE A 141 -0.63 11.99 -16.04
CA PHE A 141 -0.01 13.12 -15.33
C PHE A 141 0.22 12.86 -13.83
N ARG A 142 -0.08 11.65 -13.32
CA ARG A 142 0.10 11.33 -11.90
C ARG A 142 0.47 9.87 -11.71
N ALA A 143 1.68 9.64 -11.16
CA ALA A 143 2.03 8.37 -10.57
C ALA A 143 1.40 8.28 -9.16
N ASP A 144 0.91 7.11 -8.79
CA ASP A 144 0.26 6.88 -7.49
C ASP A 144 0.90 5.67 -6.79
N HIS A 145 0.14 4.92 -6.02
CA HIS A 145 0.63 3.79 -5.26
C HIS A 145 1.31 2.74 -6.12
N MET A 146 2.27 2.07 -5.51
CA MET A 146 3.00 0.98 -6.11
C MET A 146 2.84 -0.31 -5.30
N ALA A 147 3.21 -1.43 -5.91
CA ALA A 147 3.44 -2.70 -5.24
C ALA A 147 4.65 -3.40 -5.84
N VAL A 148 5.46 -4.05 -5.01
CA VAL A 148 6.56 -4.89 -5.48
C VAL A 148 6.13 -6.35 -5.50
N SER A 149 6.53 -7.08 -6.55
CA SER A 149 6.31 -8.52 -6.62
C SER A 149 7.06 -9.26 -5.51
N PRO A 150 6.58 -10.41 -5.02
CA PRO A 150 7.25 -11.14 -3.94
C PRO A 150 8.70 -11.55 -4.25
N ASN A 151 9.03 -11.76 -5.52
CA ASN A 151 10.41 -12.02 -5.97
C ASN A 151 11.26 -10.74 -6.11
N GLY A 152 10.67 -9.56 -5.88
CA GLY A 152 11.33 -8.27 -5.97
C GLY A 152 11.73 -7.80 -7.37
N GLN A 153 11.30 -8.48 -8.45
CA GLN A 153 11.75 -8.16 -9.81
C GLN A 153 10.88 -7.13 -10.50
N GLN A 154 9.63 -6.97 -10.08
CA GLN A 154 8.66 -6.09 -10.72
C GLN A 154 8.09 -5.11 -9.73
N VAL A 155 7.76 -3.93 -10.21
CA VAL A 155 6.94 -2.95 -9.51
C VAL A 155 5.74 -2.57 -10.36
N ALA A 156 4.54 -2.76 -9.81
CA ALA A 156 3.30 -2.29 -10.40
C ALA A 156 3.03 -0.88 -9.91
N VAL A 157 2.79 0.08 -10.81
CA VAL A 157 2.50 1.47 -10.47
C VAL A 157 1.16 1.89 -11.05
N SER A 158 0.33 2.53 -10.25
CA SER A 158 -0.92 3.14 -10.69
C SER A 158 -0.64 4.44 -11.42
N ALA A 159 -0.87 4.47 -12.73
CA ALA A 159 -0.91 5.67 -13.55
C ALA A 159 -2.30 6.31 -13.41
N SER A 160 -2.50 7.07 -12.32
CA SER A 160 -3.82 7.45 -11.80
C SER A 160 -4.68 8.21 -12.82
N SER A 161 -4.10 9.14 -13.57
CA SER A 161 -4.82 9.87 -14.60
C SER A 161 -4.84 9.17 -15.99
N GLY A 162 -4.05 8.09 -16.14
CA GLY A 162 -4.02 7.26 -17.35
C GLY A 162 -5.00 6.07 -17.29
N ASN A 163 -5.58 5.78 -16.12
CA ASN A 163 -6.50 4.66 -15.87
C ASN A 163 -5.89 3.29 -16.20
N VAL A 164 -4.59 3.14 -15.98
CA VAL A 164 -3.84 1.90 -16.18
C VAL A 164 -2.90 1.64 -15.00
N VAL A 165 -2.58 0.39 -14.79
CA VAL A 165 -1.42 -0.03 -14.00
C VAL A 165 -0.31 -0.40 -14.97
N GLN A 166 0.87 0.18 -14.80
CA GLN A 166 2.08 -0.18 -15.52
C GLN A 166 2.94 -1.09 -14.64
N VAL A 167 3.44 -2.18 -15.20
CA VAL A 167 4.35 -3.12 -14.53
C VAL A 167 5.74 -2.87 -15.07
N LEU A 168 6.66 -2.45 -14.21
CA LEU A 168 8.03 -2.11 -14.57
C LEU A 168 9.01 -3.14 -13.99
N ASP A 169 10.09 -3.41 -14.72
CA ASP A 169 11.27 -4.07 -14.16
C ASP A 169 11.93 -3.14 -13.14
N ILE A 170 12.11 -3.60 -11.92
CA ILE A 170 12.55 -2.76 -10.80
C ILE A 170 14.00 -2.28 -10.97
N ASN A 171 14.84 -3.03 -11.70
CA ASN A 171 16.26 -2.71 -11.86
C ASN A 171 16.52 -1.73 -13.01
N SER A 172 15.72 -1.80 -14.09
CA SER A 172 15.95 -1.01 -15.30
C SER A 172 14.88 0.05 -15.56
N GLY A 173 13.72 -0.01 -14.87
CA GLY A 173 12.57 0.85 -15.13
C GLY A 173 11.86 0.56 -16.45
N LYS A 174 12.26 -0.50 -17.18
CA LYS A 174 11.61 -0.90 -18.42
C LYS A 174 10.19 -1.37 -18.15
N GLU A 175 9.22 -0.90 -18.90
CA GLU A 175 7.87 -1.41 -18.84
C GLU A 175 7.83 -2.84 -19.40
N LEU A 176 7.31 -3.76 -18.62
CA LEU A 176 7.14 -5.18 -18.95
C LEU A 176 5.73 -5.47 -19.45
N GLY A 177 4.75 -4.70 -18.98
CA GLY A 177 3.35 -4.84 -19.34
C GLY A 177 2.48 -3.78 -18.67
N ARG A 178 1.21 -3.76 -19.04
CA ARG A 178 0.20 -2.89 -18.44
C ARG A 178 -1.19 -3.49 -18.56
N PHE A 179 -2.09 -3.07 -17.70
CA PHE A 179 -3.51 -3.43 -17.81
C PHE A 179 -4.42 -2.26 -17.49
N ALA A 180 -5.57 -2.24 -18.16
CA ALA A 180 -6.59 -1.22 -17.94
C ALA A 180 -7.37 -1.50 -16.65
N THR A 181 -7.60 -0.45 -15.87
CA THR A 181 -8.34 -0.47 -14.60
C THR A 181 -9.70 0.21 -14.72
N GLY A 182 -10.32 0.55 -13.61
CA GLY A 182 -11.31 1.61 -13.53
C GLY A 182 -10.65 2.99 -13.55
N ASP A 183 -11.43 4.03 -13.26
CA ASP A 183 -10.93 5.39 -13.24
C ASP A 183 -10.14 5.67 -11.96
N LYS A 184 -9.01 6.34 -12.09
CA LYS A 184 -8.06 6.67 -11.01
C LYS A 184 -7.63 5.43 -10.21
N PRO A 185 -6.85 4.52 -10.83
CA PRO A 185 -6.20 3.44 -10.10
C PRO A 185 -5.38 4.01 -8.94
N HIS A 186 -5.46 3.32 -7.80
CA HIS A 186 -4.88 3.75 -6.53
C HIS A 186 -4.03 2.62 -5.94
N GLU A 187 -4.57 1.77 -5.07
CA GLU A 187 -3.83 0.69 -4.41
C GLU A 187 -3.51 -0.47 -5.35
N ASN A 188 -2.29 -1.02 -5.23
CA ASN A 188 -1.88 -2.25 -5.90
C ASN A 188 -1.40 -3.26 -4.86
N ILE A 189 -1.70 -4.54 -5.04
CA ILE A 189 -1.22 -5.62 -4.18
C ILE A 189 -0.96 -6.86 -5.04
N TYR A 190 0.26 -7.42 -4.95
CA TYR A 190 0.51 -8.78 -5.46
C TYR A 190 -0.03 -9.81 -4.49
N PHE A 191 -0.68 -10.84 -5.00
CA PHE A 191 -1.24 -11.94 -4.20
C PHE A 191 -1.17 -13.26 -4.97
N ASP A 192 -1.67 -14.35 -4.39
CA ASP A 192 -1.61 -15.69 -4.96
C ASP A 192 -0.16 -16.08 -5.32
N GLY A 193 0.73 -15.97 -4.31
CA GLY A 193 2.15 -16.22 -4.52
C GLY A 193 2.84 -15.25 -5.47
N GLY A 194 2.21 -14.12 -5.82
CA GLY A 194 2.71 -13.14 -6.78
C GLY A 194 2.27 -13.38 -8.22
N SER A 195 1.39 -14.37 -8.46
CA SER A 195 0.85 -14.65 -9.80
C SER A 195 -0.19 -13.64 -10.26
N LYS A 196 -0.78 -12.89 -9.32
CA LYS A 196 -1.85 -11.92 -9.58
C LYS A 196 -1.55 -10.56 -8.96
N ILE A 197 -2.12 -9.52 -9.58
CA ILE A 197 -2.13 -8.16 -9.07
C ILE A 197 -3.58 -7.76 -8.87
N LEU A 198 -3.93 -7.30 -7.67
CA LEU A 198 -5.19 -6.62 -7.39
C LEU A 198 -4.93 -5.12 -7.42
N ASN A 199 -5.72 -4.39 -8.21
CA ASN A 199 -5.75 -2.93 -8.23
C ASN A 199 -7.10 -2.41 -7.79
N SER A 200 -7.12 -1.37 -6.99
CA SER A 200 -8.33 -0.63 -6.62
C SER A 200 -8.38 0.69 -7.37
N ALA A 201 -9.44 0.92 -8.15
CA ALA A 201 -9.72 2.19 -8.81
C ALA A 201 -10.79 2.97 -8.02
N ILE A 202 -10.46 4.19 -7.60
CA ILE A 202 -11.30 4.98 -6.67
C ILE A 202 -12.23 5.97 -7.36
N GLY A 203 -12.04 6.20 -8.67
CA GLY A 203 -12.86 7.13 -9.44
C GLY A 203 -12.72 8.59 -9.00
N ASN A 204 -13.75 9.38 -9.28
CA ASN A 204 -13.76 10.80 -8.93
C ASN A 204 -14.17 10.99 -7.47
N VAL A 205 -13.19 11.24 -6.62
CA VAL A 205 -13.34 11.39 -5.16
C VAL A 205 -13.22 12.86 -4.70
N GLU A 206 -12.96 13.79 -5.60
CA GLU A 206 -12.74 15.21 -5.28
C GLU A 206 -14.02 15.96 -4.91
N THR A 207 -15.18 15.32 -4.99
CA THR A 207 -16.43 15.92 -4.54
C THR A 207 -16.84 15.36 -3.20
N SER A 208 -17.26 16.22 -2.29
CA SER A 208 -17.68 15.87 -0.93
C SER A 208 -18.92 14.96 -0.84
N MET A 209 -19.64 14.77 -1.96
CA MET A 209 -20.86 13.99 -2.03
C MET A 209 -20.56 12.64 -2.70
N ASP A 210 -20.86 11.55 -2.02
CA ASP A 210 -20.57 10.19 -2.45
C ASP A 210 -21.65 9.19 -1.97
N ALA A 211 -22.91 9.54 -2.20
CA ALA A 211 -24.03 8.62 -1.97
C ALA A 211 -24.22 7.70 -3.19
N SER A 212 -24.79 6.50 -2.99
CA SER A 212 -24.92 5.49 -4.06
C SER A 212 -25.65 6.00 -5.31
N TRP A 213 -26.63 6.89 -5.16
CA TRP A 213 -27.36 7.51 -6.28
C TRP A 213 -26.48 8.45 -7.14
N GLN A 214 -25.28 8.79 -6.67
CA GLN A 214 -24.31 9.64 -7.37
C GLN A 214 -23.21 8.84 -8.07
N ASP A 215 -23.19 7.50 -7.92
CA ASP A 215 -22.12 6.64 -8.48
C ASP A 215 -21.93 6.86 -9.98
N PHE A 216 -22.99 7.21 -10.73
CA PHE A 216 -22.91 7.49 -12.17
C PHE A 216 -22.02 8.71 -12.51
N THR A 217 -21.76 9.60 -11.54
CA THR A 217 -20.86 10.77 -11.70
C THR A 217 -19.42 10.48 -11.29
N LYS A 218 -19.20 9.32 -10.67
CA LYS A 218 -17.93 8.99 -10.00
C LYS A 218 -16.96 8.22 -10.87
N GLY A 219 -17.36 7.87 -12.09
CA GLY A 219 -16.56 7.05 -12.98
C GLY A 219 -16.60 5.56 -12.59
N LYS A 220 -15.69 4.79 -13.19
CA LYS A 220 -15.65 3.33 -13.03
C LYS A 220 -14.79 2.97 -11.82
N ARG A 221 -15.44 2.54 -10.74
CA ARG A 221 -14.82 2.11 -9.48
C ARG A 221 -14.81 0.60 -9.40
N TYR A 222 -13.70 -0.02 -9.77
CA TYR A 222 -13.53 -1.47 -9.75
C TYR A 222 -12.33 -1.87 -8.91
N LEU A 223 -12.42 -3.05 -8.29
CA LEU A 223 -11.24 -3.84 -8.04
C LEU A 223 -10.93 -4.62 -9.33
N THR A 224 -9.75 -4.46 -9.87
CA THR A 224 -9.29 -5.18 -11.06
C THR A 224 -8.25 -6.21 -10.65
N ILE A 225 -8.48 -7.47 -10.99
CA ILE A 225 -7.50 -8.55 -10.82
C ILE A 225 -6.89 -8.85 -12.18
N ALA A 226 -5.57 -8.79 -12.27
CA ALA A 226 -4.82 -9.09 -13.48
C ALA A 226 -3.77 -10.17 -13.21
N ASP A 227 -3.43 -10.93 -14.25
CA ASP A 227 -2.30 -11.85 -14.25
C ASP A 227 -0.98 -11.06 -14.23
N ALA A 228 -0.10 -11.38 -13.29
CA ALA A 228 1.15 -10.65 -13.11
C ALA A 228 2.21 -10.95 -14.18
N GLY A 229 2.10 -12.11 -14.87
CA GLY A 229 3.06 -12.54 -15.89
C GLY A 229 2.80 -11.94 -17.27
N ASN A 230 1.52 -11.72 -17.62
CA ASN A 230 1.13 -11.24 -18.96
C ASN A 230 0.24 -9.99 -18.95
N SER A 231 -0.11 -9.48 -17.79
CA SER A 231 -0.96 -8.29 -17.59
C SER A 231 -2.40 -8.42 -18.14
N ASN A 232 -2.89 -9.64 -18.36
CA ASN A 232 -4.28 -9.85 -18.78
C ASN A 232 -5.22 -9.63 -17.60
N VAL A 233 -6.29 -8.86 -17.82
CA VAL A 233 -7.35 -8.67 -16.82
C VAL A 233 -8.15 -9.98 -16.69
N LEU A 234 -8.15 -10.54 -15.48
CA LEU A 234 -8.84 -11.79 -15.15
C LEU A 234 -10.25 -11.53 -14.60
N LYS A 235 -10.41 -10.50 -13.76
CA LYS A 235 -11.68 -10.19 -13.09
C LYS A 235 -11.78 -8.70 -12.79
N LYS A 236 -13.01 -8.17 -12.84
CA LYS A 236 -13.39 -6.86 -12.32
C LYS A 236 -14.49 -7.03 -11.30
N ILE A 237 -14.38 -6.39 -10.16
CA ILE A 237 -15.33 -6.47 -9.05
C ILE A 237 -15.86 -5.07 -8.78
N ASP A 238 -17.17 -4.89 -8.93
CA ASP A 238 -17.87 -3.70 -8.46
C ASP A 238 -18.32 -3.94 -7.01
N PHE A 239 -17.93 -3.02 -6.12
CA PHE A 239 -18.29 -3.13 -4.71
C PHE A 239 -19.74 -2.70 -4.43
N ARG A 240 -20.37 -1.94 -5.32
CA ARG A 240 -21.72 -1.41 -5.12
C ARG A 240 -22.77 -2.49 -4.88
N PRO A 241 -22.92 -3.52 -5.75
CA PRO A 241 -23.90 -4.57 -5.53
C PRO A 241 -23.71 -5.31 -4.19
N ALA A 242 -22.47 -5.52 -3.78
CA ALA A 242 -22.18 -6.22 -2.52
C ALA A 242 -22.51 -5.38 -1.28
N LEU A 243 -22.30 -4.05 -1.33
CA LEU A 243 -22.71 -3.13 -0.27
C LEU A 243 -24.24 -3.02 -0.20
N ASP A 244 -24.91 -2.92 -1.35
CA ASP A 244 -26.38 -2.85 -1.42
C ASP A 244 -27.05 -4.11 -0.87
N ALA A 245 -26.49 -5.29 -1.14
CA ALA A 245 -26.98 -6.57 -0.66
C ALA A 245 -27.00 -6.68 0.88
N VAL A 246 -26.11 -5.95 1.56
CA VAL A 246 -26.08 -5.88 3.03
C VAL A 246 -26.73 -4.61 3.58
N GLY A 247 -27.48 -3.89 2.76
CA GLY A 247 -28.24 -2.70 3.16
C GLY A 247 -27.40 -1.44 3.38
N ARG A 248 -26.15 -1.39 2.91
CA ARG A 248 -25.22 -0.27 3.13
C ARG A 248 -25.07 0.62 1.89
N LYS A 249 -26.21 1.11 1.40
CA LYS A 249 -26.27 2.10 0.31
C LYS A 249 -25.66 3.46 0.67
N ASP A 250 -25.48 3.71 1.96
CA ASP A 250 -24.86 4.91 2.52
C ASP A 250 -23.33 4.94 2.32
N LEU A 251 -22.69 3.78 2.10
CA LEU A 251 -21.25 3.70 1.94
C LEU A 251 -20.81 4.00 0.50
N SER A 252 -19.65 4.64 0.39
CA SER A 252 -18.93 4.77 -0.86
C SER A 252 -18.47 3.41 -1.38
N ASN A 253 -18.50 3.20 -2.70
CA ASN A 253 -17.86 2.04 -3.34
C ASN A 253 -16.42 2.32 -3.79
N ALA A 254 -15.85 3.48 -3.41
CA ALA A 254 -14.43 3.78 -3.61
C ALA A 254 -13.60 3.05 -2.57
N VAL A 255 -13.05 1.91 -2.95
CA VAL A 255 -12.18 1.10 -2.08
C VAL A 255 -10.80 1.73 -1.99
N ARG A 256 -10.34 1.95 -0.78
CA ARG A 256 -9.06 2.56 -0.42
C ARG A 256 -8.07 1.48 0.04
N PRO A 257 -7.17 1.70 1.02
CA PRO A 257 -6.23 0.66 1.45
C PRO A 257 -6.90 -0.68 1.73
N ILE A 258 -6.22 -1.73 1.30
CA ILE A 258 -6.67 -3.11 1.37
C ILE A 258 -5.59 -3.95 2.03
N VAL A 259 -5.98 -4.93 2.83
CA VAL A 259 -5.12 -6.06 3.20
C VAL A 259 -5.87 -7.37 2.99
N PHE A 260 -5.14 -8.40 2.62
CA PHE A 260 -5.67 -9.75 2.49
C PHE A 260 -5.72 -10.45 3.84
N SER A 261 -6.70 -11.36 4.01
CA SER A 261 -6.62 -12.40 5.04
C SER A 261 -5.41 -13.30 4.79
N LYS A 262 -4.97 -14.03 5.80
CA LYS A 262 -3.78 -14.88 5.72
C LYS A 262 -3.86 -15.94 4.62
N ASP A 263 -5.07 -16.44 4.33
CA ASP A 263 -5.37 -17.41 3.28
C ASP A 263 -5.74 -16.76 1.94
N GLU A 264 -5.68 -15.43 1.86
CA GLU A 264 -6.02 -14.62 0.69
C GLU A 264 -7.44 -14.81 0.15
N SER A 265 -8.32 -15.49 0.91
CA SER A 265 -9.73 -15.68 0.52
C SER A 265 -10.59 -14.44 0.70
N LYS A 266 -10.15 -13.51 1.55
CA LYS A 266 -10.86 -12.29 1.90
C LYS A 266 -9.94 -11.09 1.83
N ILE A 267 -10.56 -9.93 1.67
CA ILE A 267 -9.92 -8.64 1.87
C ILE A 267 -10.62 -7.87 2.99
N TYR A 268 -9.82 -7.12 3.73
CA TYR A 268 -10.28 -6.04 4.61
C TYR A 268 -9.99 -4.73 3.91
N ALA A 269 -11.00 -3.92 3.75
CA ALA A 269 -10.92 -2.70 2.98
C ALA A 269 -11.45 -1.51 3.77
N GLN A 270 -10.79 -0.38 3.60
CA GLN A 270 -11.35 0.94 3.93
C GLN A 270 -12.04 1.49 2.68
N VAL A 271 -13.14 2.17 2.84
CA VAL A 271 -13.84 2.86 1.75
C VAL A 271 -13.92 4.35 2.05
N SER A 272 -13.96 5.17 1.00
CA SER A 272 -14.01 6.64 1.14
C SER A 272 -15.14 7.07 2.09
N PHE A 273 -14.87 8.08 2.90
CA PHE A 273 -15.81 8.72 3.85
C PHE A 273 -16.32 7.81 4.98
N PHE A 274 -15.90 6.58 5.07
CA PHE A 274 -16.34 5.64 6.10
C PHE A 274 -15.31 5.48 7.21
N ASN A 275 -15.78 5.59 8.44
CA ASN A 275 -15.00 5.30 9.64
C ASN A 275 -15.17 3.84 10.01
N GLY A 276 -14.44 2.95 9.35
CA GLY A 276 -14.60 1.53 9.57
C GLY A 276 -13.92 0.65 8.54
N LEU A 277 -14.26 -0.62 8.59
CA LEU A 277 -13.71 -1.68 7.76
C LEU A 277 -14.82 -2.47 7.08
N VAL A 278 -14.59 -2.87 5.86
CA VAL A 278 -15.45 -3.78 5.09
C VAL A 278 -14.67 -5.06 4.84
N GLU A 279 -15.20 -6.20 5.28
CA GLU A 279 -14.70 -7.52 4.92
C GLU A 279 -15.43 -8.02 3.69
N TYR A 280 -14.69 -8.38 2.66
CA TYR A 280 -15.22 -8.91 1.40
C TYR A 280 -14.62 -10.27 1.09
N ASP A 281 -15.46 -11.25 0.79
CA ASP A 281 -15.08 -12.60 0.39
C ASP A 281 -14.91 -12.66 -1.14
N LEU A 282 -13.69 -12.91 -1.60
CA LEU A 282 -13.31 -12.94 -3.02
C LEU A 282 -13.84 -14.16 -3.77
N ASN A 283 -14.16 -15.26 -3.05
CA ASN A 283 -14.70 -16.47 -3.65
C ASN A 283 -16.21 -16.41 -3.81
N GLN A 284 -16.89 -15.68 -2.89
CA GLN A 284 -18.34 -15.55 -2.89
C GLN A 284 -18.83 -14.23 -3.47
N ASP A 285 -17.92 -13.33 -3.82
CA ASP A 285 -18.20 -11.99 -4.34
C ASP A 285 -19.19 -11.20 -3.47
N LYS A 286 -18.98 -11.20 -2.14
CA LYS A 286 -19.90 -10.54 -1.22
C LYS A 286 -19.20 -9.88 -0.04
N VAL A 287 -19.82 -8.82 0.47
CA VAL A 287 -19.50 -8.27 1.80
C VAL A 287 -20.02 -9.24 2.85
N THR A 288 -19.13 -9.67 3.75
CA THR A 288 -19.46 -10.61 4.83
C THR A 288 -19.63 -9.94 6.17
N ARG A 289 -18.86 -8.88 6.43
CA ARG A 289 -18.92 -8.10 7.67
C ARG A 289 -18.57 -6.63 7.43
N ILE A 290 -19.13 -5.77 8.26
CA ILE A 290 -18.77 -4.34 8.31
C ILE A 290 -18.54 -3.97 9.77
N GLY A 291 -17.35 -3.44 10.08
CA GLY A 291 -16.99 -2.96 11.40
C GLY A 291 -16.99 -1.43 11.43
N GLN A 292 -17.84 -0.84 12.29
CA GLN A 292 -17.78 0.59 12.59
C GLN A 292 -16.71 0.82 13.65
N LEU A 293 -15.84 1.80 13.43
CA LEU A 293 -14.79 2.19 14.38
C LEU A 293 -15.19 3.48 15.14
N PRO A 294 -14.57 3.77 16.29
CA PRO A 294 -14.85 4.98 17.04
C PRO A 294 -14.56 6.24 16.22
N GLY A 295 -15.48 7.19 16.21
CA GLY A 295 -15.32 8.47 15.53
C GLY A 295 -14.92 9.59 16.49
N SER A 296 -14.06 10.51 16.02
CA SER A 296 -13.77 11.73 16.73
C SER A 296 -14.91 12.74 16.59
N SER A 297 -15.22 13.48 17.66
CA SER A 297 -16.17 14.59 17.62
C SER A 297 -15.61 15.86 16.97
N THR A 298 -14.29 15.92 16.73
CA THR A 298 -13.61 17.08 16.16
C THR A 298 -13.56 17.10 14.64
N ILE A 299 -14.04 16.04 13.99
CA ILE A 299 -14.04 15.93 12.54
C ILE A 299 -14.95 16.99 11.93
N PRO A 300 -14.46 17.75 10.92
CA PRO A 300 -15.30 18.69 10.20
C PRO A 300 -16.53 17.98 9.62
N SER A 301 -17.73 18.49 9.85
CA SER A 301 -18.96 18.00 9.21
C SER A 301 -18.93 18.23 7.69
N ASP A 302 -18.21 19.24 7.25
CA ASP A 302 -17.95 19.54 5.84
C ASP A 302 -16.88 18.59 5.30
N ARG A 303 -17.30 17.60 4.50
CA ARG A 303 -16.42 16.59 3.86
C ARG A 303 -15.41 17.18 2.89
N SER A 304 -15.63 18.39 2.36
CA SER A 304 -14.65 19.07 1.49
C SER A 304 -13.36 19.43 2.21
N LYS A 305 -13.39 19.43 3.54
CA LYS A 305 -12.22 19.66 4.42
C LYS A 305 -11.50 18.36 4.81
N TRP A 306 -11.95 17.22 4.32
CA TRP A 306 -11.33 15.96 4.63
C TRP A 306 -10.15 15.69 3.69
N VAL A 307 -9.09 15.14 4.24
CA VAL A 307 -7.90 14.77 3.49
C VAL A 307 -8.25 13.71 2.45
N ASN A 308 -8.11 14.05 1.17
CA ASN A 308 -8.31 13.14 0.03
C ASN A 308 -9.57 12.26 0.14
N ASP A 309 -10.69 12.81 0.62
CA ASP A 309 -11.95 12.09 0.81
C ASP A 309 -11.86 10.83 1.67
N SER A 310 -10.78 10.71 2.43
CA SER A 310 -10.53 9.57 3.30
C SER A 310 -10.87 9.93 4.73
N ARG A 311 -11.67 9.10 5.38
CA ARG A 311 -11.76 9.15 6.84
C ARG A 311 -10.66 8.30 7.46
N HIS A 312 -10.41 7.12 6.90
CA HIS A 312 -9.31 6.22 7.25
C HIS A 312 -8.48 5.91 6.01
N HIS A 313 -7.15 5.87 6.12
CA HIS A 313 -6.26 5.71 4.97
C HIS A 313 -5.01 4.86 5.25
N GLY A 314 -5.05 3.97 6.20
CA GLY A 314 -3.94 3.05 6.44
C GLY A 314 -4.40 1.78 7.09
N LEU A 315 -3.97 0.65 6.56
CA LEU A 315 -4.37 -0.67 7.00
C LEU A 315 -3.22 -1.67 6.86
N SER A 316 -3.01 -2.46 7.90
CA SER A 316 -2.07 -3.57 7.92
C SER A 316 -2.65 -4.73 8.73
N ILE A 317 -2.09 -5.93 8.56
CA ILE A 317 -2.55 -7.13 9.28
C ILE A 317 -1.36 -7.78 9.98
N SER A 318 -1.58 -8.32 11.19
CA SER A 318 -0.59 -9.08 11.94
C SER A 318 -0.19 -10.38 11.23
N SER A 319 0.96 -10.95 11.58
CA SER A 319 1.50 -12.16 10.93
C SER A 319 0.60 -13.39 11.10
N ASP A 320 -0.12 -13.48 12.20
CA ASP A 320 -1.10 -14.54 12.47
C ASP A 320 -2.44 -14.31 11.75
N GLY A 321 -2.69 -13.07 11.30
CA GLY A 321 -3.95 -12.66 10.66
C GLY A 321 -5.06 -12.31 11.64
N GLU A 322 -4.78 -12.26 12.96
CA GLU A 322 -5.81 -12.10 13.99
C GLU A 322 -6.09 -10.63 14.34
N LYS A 323 -5.17 -9.71 13.97
CA LYS A 323 -5.26 -8.29 14.33
C LYS A 323 -5.04 -7.43 13.09
N LEU A 324 -5.81 -6.35 12.99
CA LEU A 324 -5.64 -5.32 11.97
C LEU A 324 -5.13 -4.05 12.61
N CYS A 325 -4.14 -3.42 12.03
CA CYS A 325 -3.69 -2.10 12.44
C CYS A 325 -4.28 -1.05 11.51
N VAL A 326 -4.94 -0.06 12.08
CA VAL A 326 -5.74 0.93 11.36
C VAL A 326 -5.22 2.33 11.66
N ALA A 327 -5.00 3.11 10.60
CA ALA A 327 -4.73 4.55 10.67
C ALA A 327 -6.03 5.32 10.38
N GLY A 328 -6.58 5.94 11.42
CA GLY A 328 -7.80 6.76 11.38
C GLY A 328 -7.46 8.21 11.06
N THR A 329 -7.14 8.51 9.81
CA THR A 329 -6.53 9.76 9.33
C THR A 329 -7.26 11.01 9.79
N MET A 330 -8.57 11.07 9.60
CA MET A 330 -9.38 12.24 10.01
C MET A 330 -9.82 12.16 11.47
N ASP A 331 -9.72 11.01 12.09
CA ASP A 331 -10.10 10.79 13.48
C ASP A 331 -8.91 10.97 14.45
N ASP A 332 -7.71 11.26 13.93
CA ASP A 332 -6.47 11.54 14.67
C ASP A 332 -6.10 10.43 15.67
N TYR A 333 -6.31 9.16 15.27
CA TYR A 333 -5.87 8.01 16.06
C TYR A 333 -5.38 6.86 15.18
N ALA A 334 -4.54 6.01 15.77
CA ALA A 334 -4.30 4.66 15.30
C ALA A 334 -4.84 3.64 16.30
N THR A 335 -5.19 2.43 15.86
CA THR A 335 -5.70 1.39 16.75
C THR A 335 -5.40 0.00 16.20
N ILE A 336 -5.30 -0.97 17.11
CA ILE A 336 -5.31 -2.38 16.77
C ILE A 336 -6.75 -2.88 16.86
N VAL A 337 -7.24 -3.47 15.79
CA VAL A 337 -8.60 -4.00 15.67
C VAL A 337 -8.54 -5.52 15.74
N ASP A 338 -9.38 -6.12 16.56
CA ASP A 338 -9.57 -7.57 16.58
C ASP A 338 -10.24 -8.03 15.28
N GLN A 339 -9.58 -8.91 14.53
CA GLN A 339 -10.04 -9.35 13.21
C GLN A 339 -11.37 -10.12 13.28
N LYS A 340 -11.61 -10.92 14.37
CA LYS A 340 -12.82 -11.73 14.48
C LYS A 340 -14.07 -10.90 14.74
N THR A 341 -13.93 -9.79 15.46
CA THR A 341 -15.06 -8.94 15.86
C THR A 341 -15.13 -7.61 15.10
N LEU A 342 -14.06 -7.21 14.42
CA LEU A 342 -13.84 -5.91 13.80
C LEU A 342 -14.02 -4.74 14.80
N LYS A 343 -13.73 -4.97 16.08
CA LYS A 343 -13.78 -3.95 17.13
C LYS A 343 -12.41 -3.36 17.40
N ALA A 344 -12.36 -2.05 17.57
CA ALA A 344 -11.16 -1.32 17.96
C ALA A 344 -10.75 -1.69 19.39
N GLY A 345 -9.44 -1.82 19.61
CA GLY A 345 -8.81 -1.81 20.91
C GLY A 345 -8.57 -0.41 21.45
N LYS A 346 -7.39 -0.19 22.05
CA LYS A 346 -6.97 1.13 22.52
C LYS A 346 -6.84 2.11 21.35
N LEU A 347 -7.31 3.33 21.55
CA LEU A 347 -7.09 4.42 20.60
C LEU A 347 -5.79 5.15 20.99
N ILE A 348 -4.84 5.16 20.06
CA ILE A 348 -3.56 5.83 20.22
C ILE A 348 -3.62 7.14 19.46
N ALA A 349 -3.55 8.27 20.17
CA ALA A 349 -3.53 9.59 19.54
C ALA A 349 -2.36 9.70 18.54
N ALA A 350 -2.67 10.13 17.33
CA ALA A 350 -1.73 10.26 16.22
C ALA A 350 -2.20 11.37 15.28
N GLY A 351 -1.32 12.30 14.91
CA GLY A 351 -1.67 13.44 14.07
C GLY A 351 -1.82 13.06 12.60
N LYS A 352 -3.05 13.04 12.08
CA LYS A 352 -3.38 12.59 10.73
C LYS A 352 -2.63 11.32 10.34
N PRO A 353 -2.82 10.18 11.05
CA PRO A 353 -2.14 8.94 10.71
C PRO A 353 -2.55 8.51 9.30
N TYR A 354 -1.56 8.25 8.45
CA TYR A 354 -1.82 8.09 7.02
C TYR A 354 -1.62 6.66 6.53
N TRP A 355 -0.62 5.94 7.04
CA TRP A 355 -0.33 4.58 6.61
C TRP A 355 -0.03 3.67 7.78
N ALA A 356 -0.24 2.37 7.56
CA ALA A 356 0.08 1.32 8.51
C ALA A 356 0.92 0.24 7.84
N THR A 357 2.01 -0.18 8.48
CA THR A 357 2.89 -1.25 7.98
C THR A 357 3.29 -2.15 9.14
N ARG A 358 3.21 -3.46 8.93
CA ARG A 358 3.68 -4.46 9.90
C ARG A 358 5.20 -4.51 9.92
N SER A 359 5.80 -4.67 11.12
CA SER A 359 7.24 -4.93 11.25
C SER A 359 7.62 -6.31 10.68
N PRO A 360 8.89 -6.53 10.28
CA PRO A 360 9.33 -7.81 9.73
C PRO A 360 9.13 -9.00 10.69
N ASP A 361 9.31 -8.77 11.99
CA ASP A 361 9.09 -9.79 13.04
C ASP A 361 7.60 -9.98 13.39
N GLY A 362 6.72 -9.18 12.78
CA GLY A 362 5.28 -9.25 12.97
C GLY A 362 4.76 -8.73 14.32
N LYS A 363 5.63 -8.18 15.18
CA LYS A 363 5.26 -7.75 16.52
C LYS A 363 4.70 -6.34 16.60
N SER A 364 5.11 -5.48 15.65
CA SER A 364 4.75 -4.06 15.70
C SER A 364 4.05 -3.61 14.44
N CYS A 365 3.16 -2.64 14.59
CA CYS A 365 2.62 -1.82 13.52
C CYS A 365 3.30 -0.46 13.52
N ILE A 366 3.72 -0.01 12.36
CA ILE A 366 4.38 1.27 12.12
C ILE A 366 3.37 2.18 11.44
N ILE A 367 3.02 3.28 12.10
CA ILE A 367 2.06 4.28 11.63
C ILE A 367 2.81 5.55 11.23
N SER A 368 2.60 6.04 10.00
CA SER A 368 3.05 7.38 9.65
C SER A 368 2.05 8.43 10.15
N GLU A 369 2.55 9.53 10.70
CA GLU A 369 1.76 10.65 11.22
C GLU A 369 2.06 11.90 10.37
N SER A 370 1.23 12.15 9.35
CA SER A 370 1.50 13.19 8.37
C SER A 370 1.43 14.63 8.92
N ALA A 371 0.69 14.86 10.01
CA ALA A 371 0.65 16.16 10.66
C ALA A 371 1.73 16.36 11.73
N ASN A 372 2.42 15.29 12.15
CA ASN A 372 3.42 15.36 13.23
C ASN A 372 4.85 15.13 12.70
N ASP A 373 5.04 14.91 11.40
CA ASP A 373 6.34 14.61 10.80
C ASP A 373 7.05 13.45 11.51
N ALA A 374 6.30 12.41 11.84
CA ALA A 374 6.76 11.29 12.66
C ALA A 374 6.22 9.94 12.17
N VAL A 375 6.84 8.88 12.65
CA VAL A 375 6.25 7.54 12.66
C VAL A 375 6.06 7.07 14.10
N THR A 376 4.92 6.42 14.37
CA THR A 376 4.61 5.81 15.67
C THR A 376 4.64 4.30 15.54
N VAL A 377 5.29 3.66 16.50
CA VAL A 377 5.36 2.20 16.64
C VAL A 377 4.34 1.76 17.68
N ILE A 378 3.46 0.82 17.30
CA ILE A 378 2.42 0.25 18.17
C ILE A 378 2.68 -1.26 18.26
N ASP A 379 2.67 -1.79 19.48
CA ASP A 379 2.75 -3.22 19.72
C ASP A 379 1.43 -3.90 19.31
N PHE A 380 1.50 -4.93 18.45
CA PHE A 380 0.30 -5.63 17.98
C PHE A 380 -0.41 -6.40 19.08
N GLU A 381 0.33 -6.89 20.08
CA GLU A 381 -0.27 -7.72 21.14
C GLU A 381 -1.03 -6.88 22.15
N THR A 382 -0.39 -5.82 22.65
CA THR A 382 -0.95 -4.99 23.72
C THR A 382 -1.77 -3.81 23.20
N GLY A 383 -1.56 -3.41 21.95
CA GLY A 383 -2.11 -2.19 21.37
C GLY A 383 -1.52 -0.91 21.95
N ASP A 384 -0.37 -0.98 22.65
CA ASP A 384 0.27 0.17 23.25
C ASP A 384 1.23 0.84 22.27
N LYS A 385 1.35 2.18 22.40
CA LYS A 385 2.41 2.95 21.75
C LYS A 385 3.75 2.60 22.38
N VAL A 386 4.68 2.13 21.56
CA VAL A 386 6.04 1.80 21.99
C VAL A 386 6.92 3.05 21.99
N LEU A 387 6.94 3.76 20.85
CA LEU A 387 7.72 4.99 20.66
C LEU A 387 7.24 5.78 19.45
N SER A 388 7.75 6.99 19.28
CA SER A 388 7.69 7.77 18.03
C SER A 388 9.07 8.18 17.58
N VAL A 389 9.26 8.23 16.26
CA VAL A 389 10.51 8.63 15.60
C VAL A 389 10.24 9.82 14.69
N PRO A 390 10.93 10.96 14.85
CA PRO A 390 10.79 12.07 13.92
C PRO A 390 11.40 11.72 12.55
N VAL A 391 10.70 12.11 11.48
CA VAL A 391 11.10 11.86 10.09
C VAL A 391 11.09 13.17 9.30
N GLY A 392 10.83 13.17 7.99
CA GLY A 392 10.68 14.38 7.21
C GLY A 392 9.23 14.83 7.12
N ASN A 393 8.97 15.85 6.29
CA ASN A 393 7.71 16.56 6.23
C ASN A 393 6.62 15.72 5.53
N HIS A 394 5.47 15.61 6.18
CA HIS A 394 4.27 14.93 5.70
C HIS A 394 4.52 13.47 5.30
N PRO A 395 4.97 12.61 6.24
CA PRO A 395 5.21 11.21 5.93
C PRO A 395 3.90 10.49 5.56
N GLN A 396 3.90 9.80 4.43
CA GLN A 396 2.75 9.02 3.97
C GLN A 396 3.04 7.52 4.04
N ARG A 397 3.72 6.94 3.07
CA ARG A 397 3.97 5.49 3.04
C ARG A 397 5.16 5.10 3.90
N VAL A 398 5.04 3.91 4.50
CA VAL A 398 6.14 3.23 5.18
C VAL A 398 6.27 1.85 4.56
N ARG A 399 7.48 1.48 4.11
CA ARG A 399 7.73 0.19 3.46
C ARG A 399 8.96 -0.49 4.06
N ILE A 400 8.89 -1.82 4.18
CA ILE A 400 10.04 -2.64 4.55
C ILE A 400 10.91 -2.84 3.31
N GLY A 401 12.22 -2.82 3.50
CA GLY A 401 13.17 -3.12 2.44
C GLY A 401 14.59 -3.29 2.98
N TYR A 402 15.56 -3.19 2.10
CA TYR A 402 16.96 -3.34 2.42
C TYR A 402 17.76 -2.10 2.01
N ALA A 403 18.74 -1.73 2.82
CA ALA A 403 19.74 -0.72 2.52
C ALA A 403 21.13 -1.35 2.66
N PRO A 404 22.19 -0.80 2.03
CA PRO A 404 23.55 -1.32 2.20
C PRO A 404 23.94 -1.33 3.67
N ALA A 405 24.63 -2.39 4.12
CA ALA A 405 25.14 -2.48 5.47
C ALA A 405 26.13 -1.34 5.73
N GLY A 406 26.00 -0.65 6.88
CA GLY A 406 26.84 0.49 7.22
C GLY A 406 26.53 1.80 6.48
N TRP A 407 25.45 1.84 5.71
CA TRP A 407 24.97 3.12 5.16
C TRP A 407 24.18 3.91 6.22
N PRO A 408 24.30 5.27 6.25
CA PRO A 408 25.21 6.09 5.46
C PRO A 408 26.67 5.89 5.88
N ALA A 409 27.58 6.01 4.93
CA ALA A 409 29.01 6.04 5.27
C ALA A 409 29.27 7.21 6.22
N GLN A 410 30.02 6.95 7.30
CA GLN A 410 30.44 7.96 8.29
C GLN A 410 31.33 9.03 7.67
#